data_9715ebc00fb343f765dbca218138968a
#
_entry.id   9715ebc00fb343f765dbca218138968a
#
_cell.length_a   1.000
_cell.length_b   1.000
_cell.length_c   1.000
_cell.angle_alpha   90.00
_cell.angle_beta   90.00
_cell.angle_gamma   90.00
#
_symmetry.space_group_name_H-M   'P 1'
#
loop_
_entity.id
_entity.type
_entity.pdbx_description
1 polymer ?
#
loop_
_entity_poly.entity_id
_entity_poly.type
_entity_poly.pdbx_seq_one_letter_code
_entity_poly.pdbx_strand_id
1 'polypeptide(L)'
;MQRIFKYAINAAAAMLLAIGMTSCDSMLFSDEGDCDPHYYLQFVFDRNMFYNDKFQIGADAFAAQVGSVDVYLFDAETGNFVAHFSDASDRLREQGYRLPIDVEPGEYDIVAWCGLANNEDHFTIPENVSHISELKCRMARDIDENQVIYSNKCLNTLFHGKIFHAFPDVEGDHYATIYLTKDTNYIQLAMQHKSGPLDAEQFDITMEDANGYLNYDNSLLDDASIQYRPWSLRGGVVDMGDDTRAGDDDDYEGKDNGTGFLVAELATSRLMADRNPVINVTDKETDKVVFSLPLVKYLLMMKSDRYSKMDGQEYLDREYEYDIMVFLEDREGWLAAEIVINGWHIVDNGNVGL
;
A
#
# COMPACT_ATOMS: atom_id res chain seq x y z
N MET A 1 23.53 73.29 57.13
CA MET A 1 23.27 73.08 55.67
C MET A 1 24.22 72.02 55.04
N GLN A 2 25.48 71.96 55.40
CA GLN A 2 26.43 70.97 54.76
C GLN A 2 26.20 69.48 55.06
N ARG A 3 25.60 69.10 56.21
CA ARG A 3 25.34 67.67 56.56
C ARG A 3 24.13 67.13 55.83
N ILE A 4 23.10 67.93 55.53
CA ILE A 4 21.90 67.46 54.82
C ILE A 4 22.23 67.25 53.35
N PHE A 5 23.16 68.04 52.78
CA PHE A 5 23.57 67.84 51.34
C PHE A 5 24.35 66.60 51.12
N LYS A 6 25.17 66.12 52.10
CA LYS A 6 25.91 64.82 52.01
C LYS A 6 25.00 63.62 52.07
N TYR A 7 23.91 63.67 52.85
CA TYR A 7 22.95 62.54 52.87
C TYR A 7 22.08 62.45 51.59
N ALA A 8 21.76 63.64 51.03
CA ALA A 8 21.01 63.64 49.75
C ALA A 8 21.83 63.17 48.58
N ILE A 9 23.14 63.41 48.51
CA ILE A 9 24.04 62.91 47.48
C ILE A 9 24.27 61.40 47.63
N ASN A 10 24.43 60.94 48.86
CA ASN A 10 24.59 59.47 49.09
C ASN A 10 23.30 58.67 48.83
N ALA A 11 22.13 59.24 49.10
CA ALA A 11 20.84 58.66 48.82
C ALA A 11 20.57 58.61 47.30
N ALA A 12 20.93 59.68 46.55
CA ALA A 12 20.83 59.68 45.09
C ALA A 12 21.82 58.70 44.40
N ALA A 13 23.04 58.59 44.91
CA ALA A 13 24.02 57.62 44.41
C ALA A 13 23.61 56.17 44.72
N ALA A 14 23.00 55.87 45.86
CA ALA A 14 22.46 54.53 46.19
C ALA A 14 21.25 54.17 45.36
N MET A 15 20.39 55.15 45.01
CA MET A 15 19.23 54.94 44.15
C MET A 15 19.62 54.73 42.69
N LEU A 16 20.68 55.39 42.20
CA LEU A 16 21.23 55.14 40.86
C LEU A 16 21.95 53.83 40.73
N LEU A 17 22.54 53.29 41.79
CA LEU A 17 23.15 51.94 41.82
C LEU A 17 22.06 50.85 41.91
N ALA A 18 20.91 51.09 42.50
CA ALA A 18 19.82 50.12 42.58
C ALA A 18 19.00 50.02 41.28
N ILE A 19 19.01 51.03 40.42
CA ILE A 19 18.35 51.01 39.10
C ILE A 19 19.24 50.31 38.04
N GLY A 20 20.54 50.17 38.28
CA GLY A 20 21.50 49.55 37.37
C GLY A 20 21.57 48.01 37.46
N MET A 21 20.87 47.36 38.41
CA MET A 21 20.93 45.89 38.58
C MET A 21 19.66 45.16 38.16
N THR A 22 18.68 45.80 37.59
CA THR A 22 17.44 45.14 37.12
C THR A 22 17.24 45.18 35.61
N SER A 23 18.30 45.46 34.85
CA SER A 23 18.14 45.66 33.40
C SER A 23 19.21 44.96 32.58
N CYS A 24 19.54 43.70 32.86
CA CYS A 24 20.40 42.97 31.96
C CYS A 24 19.98 41.51 31.68
N ASP A 25 18.94 41.01 32.34
CA ASP A 25 18.54 39.63 32.07
C ASP A 25 17.54 39.48 30.91
N SER A 26 16.82 40.54 30.56
CA SER A 26 15.79 40.42 29.49
C SER A 26 16.22 40.93 28.12
N MET A 27 17.44 41.44 27.96
CA MET A 27 17.94 41.92 26.66
C MET A 27 19.02 41.07 26.03
N LEU A 28 19.54 40.06 26.71
CA LEU A 28 20.58 39.18 26.17
C LEU A 28 20.04 37.83 25.65
N PHE A 29 18.78 37.52 25.93
CA PHE A 29 18.16 36.24 25.56
C PHE A 29 16.84 36.38 24.79
N SER A 30 16.55 37.55 24.22
CA SER A 30 15.34 37.72 23.40
C SER A 30 15.45 37.09 21.99
N ASP A 31 16.61 36.51 21.64
CA ASP A 31 16.88 35.76 20.42
C ASP A 31 17.43 34.35 20.69
N GLU A 32 17.33 33.83 21.92
CA GLU A 32 17.43 32.40 22.09
C GLU A 32 16.17 31.79 21.45
N GLY A 33 16.32 31.34 20.21
CA GLY A 33 15.34 30.50 19.55
C GLY A 33 14.98 29.36 20.48
N ASP A 34 13.85 28.75 20.24
CA ASP A 34 13.42 27.53 20.94
C ASP A 34 14.59 26.55 20.98
N CYS A 35 15.18 26.39 22.19
CA CYS A 35 16.38 25.56 22.38
C CYS A 35 16.04 24.07 22.48
N ASP A 36 14.75 23.72 22.38
CA ASP A 36 14.30 22.36 22.43
C ASP A 36 14.55 21.62 21.10
N PRO A 37 14.86 20.33 21.12
CA PRO A 37 14.96 19.56 19.89
C PRO A 37 13.58 19.41 19.23
N HIS A 38 13.55 19.53 17.91
CA HIS A 38 12.35 19.29 17.13
C HIS A 38 12.50 18.01 16.31
N TYR A 39 11.54 17.11 16.38
CA TYR A 39 11.58 15.83 15.69
C TYR A 39 10.53 15.76 14.59
N TYR A 40 10.95 15.21 13.46
CA TYR A 40 10.10 15.06 12.26
C TYR A 40 10.24 13.69 11.65
N LEU A 41 9.13 13.14 11.20
CA LEU A 41 9.10 11.92 10.39
C LEU A 41 8.92 12.31 8.91
N GLN A 42 9.74 11.70 8.07
CA GLN A 42 9.66 11.77 6.62
C GLN A 42 9.25 10.41 6.08
N PHE A 43 8.51 10.41 4.98
CA PHE A 43 8.00 9.18 4.37
C PHE A 43 8.48 9.11 2.93
N VAL A 44 8.87 7.91 2.50
CA VAL A 44 9.32 7.64 1.15
C VAL A 44 8.64 6.36 0.66
N PHE A 45 7.98 6.44 -0.48
CA PHE A 45 7.46 5.28 -1.18
C PHE A 45 8.20 5.09 -2.50
N ASP A 46 9.42 4.53 -2.44
CA ASP A 46 10.28 4.19 -3.57
C ASP A 46 10.27 2.68 -3.90
N ARG A 47 9.60 1.86 -3.09
CA ARG A 47 9.36 0.44 -3.37
C ARG A 47 8.21 0.26 -4.35
N ASN A 48 8.48 0.67 -5.60
CA ASN A 48 7.55 0.59 -6.73
C ASN A 48 8.33 0.42 -8.04
N MET A 49 7.62 0.22 -9.16
CA MET A 49 8.21 0.08 -10.50
C MET A 49 8.24 1.40 -11.29
N PHE A 50 7.88 2.54 -10.68
CA PHE A 50 7.93 3.84 -11.35
C PHE A 50 9.36 4.31 -11.57
N TYR A 51 9.58 4.99 -12.70
CA TYR A 51 10.88 5.53 -13.06
C TYR A 51 11.08 6.92 -12.49
N ASN A 52 12.24 7.13 -11.87
CA ASN A 52 12.71 8.45 -11.47
C ASN A 52 13.32 9.22 -12.68
N ASP A 53 13.74 10.45 -12.46
CA ASP A 53 14.35 11.32 -13.50
C ASP A 53 15.63 10.74 -14.13
N LYS A 54 16.23 9.74 -13.50
CA LYS A 54 17.43 9.02 -13.99
C LYS A 54 17.09 7.71 -14.70
N PHE A 55 15.81 7.48 -15.00
CA PHE A 55 15.30 6.24 -15.59
C PHE A 55 15.62 4.98 -14.78
N GLN A 56 15.71 5.12 -13.45
CA GLN A 56 15.82 4.02 -12.50
C GLN A 56 14.46 3.81 -11.85
N ILE A 57 14.10 2.56 -11.60
CA ILE A 57 12.87 2.25 -10.84
C ILE A 57 13.00 2.75 -9.40
N GLY A 58 11.87 3.02 -8.76
CA GLY A 58 11.82 3.50 -7.40
C GLY A 58 11.80 5.04 -7.33
N ALA A 59 10.95 5.68 -8.14
CA ALA A 59 10.59 7.06 -7.90
C ALA A 59 9.79 7.17 -6.60
N ASP A 60 10.07 8.20 -5.79
CA ASP A 60 9.24 8.45 -4.61
C ASP A 60 7.82 8.86 -5.04
N ALA A 61 6.85 8.02 -4.71
CA ALA A 61 5.44 8.20 -5.03
C ALA A 61 4.58 8.51 -3.79
N PHE A 62 5.18 8.86 -2.65
CA PHE A 62 4.46 9.13 -1.41
C PHE A 62 3.35 10.17 -1.62
N ALA A 63 3.69 11.36 -2.08
CA ALA A 63 2.74 12.47 -2.26
C ALA A 63 1.61 12.15 -3.25
N ALA A 64 1.83 11.22 -4.18
CA ALA A 64 0.85 10.82 -5.19
C ALA A 64 -0.11 9.73 -4.71
N GLN A 65 0.32 8.84 -3.82
CA GLN A 65 -0.43 7.63 -3.48
C GLN A 65 -0.89 7.54 -2.03
N VAL A 66 -0.22 8.20 -1.08
CA VAL A 66 -0.53 8.10 0.35
C VAL A 66 -1.53 9.17 0.76
N GLY A 67 -2.70 8.74 1.23
CA GLY A 67 -3.80 9.64 1.63
C GLY A 67 -3.91 9.91 3.13
N SER A 68 -3.26 9.08 3.95
CA SER A 68 -3.17 9.29 5.41
C SER A 68 -1.96 8.56 5.97
N VAL A 69 -1.48 9.03 7.12
CA VAL A 69 -0.43 8.37 7.89
C VAL A 69 -0.89 8.21 9.33
N ASP A 70 -0.64 7.02 9.90
CA ASP A 70 -0.83 6.68 11.29
C ASP A 70 0.47 6.08 11.80
N VAL A 71 1.12 6.76 12.76
CA VAL A 71 2.46 6.40 13.23
C VAL A 71 2.43 6.13 14.72
N TYR A 72 2.90 4.95 15.09
CA TYR A 72 3.00 4.48 16.45
C TYR A 72 4.46 4.41 16.88
N LEU A 73 4.78 5.02 18.01
CA LEU A 73 6.10 4.98 18.63
C LEU A 73 6.05 4.08 19.84
N PHE A 74 7.05 3.21 19.92
CA PHE A 74 7.25 2.31 21.04
C PHE A 74 8.65 2.49 21.57
N ASP A 75 8.82 2.43 22.89
CA ASP A 75 10.13 2.39 23.53
C ASP A 75 10.90 1.16 23.04
N ALA A 76 12.10 1.34 22.52
CA ALA A 76 12.82 0.28 21.83
C ALA A 76 13.36 -0.81 22.77
N GLU A 77 13.56 -0.52 24.06
CA GLU A 77 14.03 -1.49 25.05
C GLU A 77 12.89 -2.38 25.55
N THR A 78 11.74 -1.77 25.81
CA THR A 78 10.60 -2.44 26.46
C THR A 78 9.50 -2.86 25.51
N GLY A 79 9.40 -2.25 24.32
CA GLY A 79 8.29 -2.41 23.37
C GLY A 79 6.99 -1.73 23.81
N ASN A 80 7.00 -0.95 24.90
CA ASN A 80 5.82 -0.28 25.40
C ASN A 80 5.41 0.90 24.50
N PHE A 81 4.11 1.11 24.37
CA PHE A 81 3.57 2.24 23.63
C PHE A 81 3.97 3.57 24.26
N VAL A 82 4.40 4.52 23.43
CA VAL A 82 4.79 5.87 23.83
C VAL A 82 3.82 6.90 23.28
N ALA A 83 3.62 6.92 21.96
CA ALA A 83 2.79 7.92 21.30
C ALA A 83 2.19 7.42 19.99
N HIS A 84 1.10 8.07 19.57
CA HIS A 84 0.48 7.90 18.24
C HIS A 84 0.27 9.27 17.61
N PHE A 85 0.69 9.41 16.36
CA PHE A 85 0.52 10.60 15.53
C PHE A 85 -0.18 10.23 14.24
N SER A 86 -1.09 11.07 13.78
CA SER A 86 -1.78 10.86 12.51
C SER A 86 -1.96 12.16 11.73
N ASP A 87 -1.97 12.04 10.40
CA ASP A 87 -2.35 13.14 9.50
C ASP A 87 -3.07 12.54 8.27
N ALA A 88 -4.19 13.17 7.91
CA ALA A 88 -4.96 12.86 6.70
C ALA A 88 -5.29 14.12 5.90
N SER A 89 -4.51 15.18 6.09
CA SER A 89 -4.68 16.48 5.45
C SER A 89 -4.06 16.50 4.04
N ASP A 90 -4.48 17.47 3.24
CA ASP A 90 -3.91 17.70 1.90
C ASP A 90 -2.41 18.03 1.91
N ARG A 91 -1.82 18.34 3.07
CA ARG A 91 -0.38 18.54 3.24
C ARG A 91 0.46 17.30 2.84
N LEU A 92 -0.09 16.09 2.95
CA LEU A 92 0.58 14.88 2.49
C LEU A 92 0.94 14.90 1.00
N ARG A 93 0.24 15.71 0.21
CA ARG A 93 0.50 15.88 -1.23
C ARG A 93 1.61 16.89 -1.54
N GLU A 94 2.11 17.60 -0.52
CA GLU A 94 3.18 18.57 -0.68
C GLU A 94 4.53 17.86 -0.80
N GLN A 95 5.36 18.35 -1.71
CA GLN A 95 6.72 17.83 -1.84
C GLN A 95 7.52 18.10 -0.57
N GLY A 96 8.13 17.06 -0.01
CA GLY A 96 8.92 17.17 1.22
C GLY A 96 8.08 17.27 2.49
N TYR A 97 6.86 16.72 2.45
CA TYR A 97 6.00 16.58 3.65
C TYR A 97 6.77 15.99 4.83
N ARG A 98 6.49 16.53 6.00
CA ARG A 98 7.07 16.10 7.27
C ARG A 98 5.97 16.11 8.34
N LEU A 99 5.89 15.05 9.11
CA LEU A 99 5.02 14.94 10.26
C LEU A 99 5.83 15.36 11.51
N PRO A 100 5.51 16.49 12.15
CA PRO A 100 6.13 16.85 13.41
C PRO A 100 5.65 15.88 14.50
N ILE A 101 6.56 15.49 15.38
CA ILE A 101 6.25 14.63 16.52
C ILE A 101 6.80 15.26 17.80
N ASP A 102 6.02 15.16 18.88
CA ASP A 102 6.37 15.67 20.19
C ASP A 102 6.61 14.49 21.14
N VAL A 103 7.88 14.14 21.34
CA VAL A 103 8.34 13.03 22.17
C VAL A 103 9.64 13.42 22.86
N GLU A 104 9.95 12.80 23.98
CA GLU A 104 11.24 12.96 24.66
C GLU A 104 12.40 12.40 23.82
N PRO A 105 13.64 12.88 24.00
CA PRO A 105 14.82 12.23 23.44
C PRO A 105 14.90 10.76 23.86
N GLY A 106 15.23 9.85 22.93
CA GLY A 106 15.24 8.42 23.24
C GLY A 106 15.32 7.51 22.03
N GLU A 107 15.30 6.22 22.28
CA GLU A 107 15.33 5.17 21.26
C GLU A 107 13.94 4.58 21.07
N TYR A 108 13.49 4.54 19.81
CA TYR A 108 12.14 4.15 19.45
C TYR A 108 12.10 3.14 18.31
N ASP A 109 11.24 2.13 18.46
CA ASP A 109 10.67 1.40 17.34
C ASP A 109 9.48 2.21 16.82
N ILE A 110 9.54 2.62 15.55
CA ILE A 110 8.52 3.45 14.91
C ILE A 110 7.85 2.64 13.81
N VAL A 111 6.54 2.48 13.92
CA VAL A 111 5.71 1.74 12.95
C VAL A 111 4.71 2.68 12.33
N ALA A 112 4.69 2.74 10.99
CA ALA A 112 3.71 3.50 10.22
C ALA A 112 2.77 2.56 9.49
N TRP A 113 1.46 2.79 9.64
CA TRP A 113 0.40 2.28 8.78
C TRP A 113 -0.20 3.46 8.02
N CYS A 114 -0.17 3.44 6.71
CA CYS A 114 -0.66 4.55 5.90
C CYS A 114 -1.83 4.10 5.02
N GLY A 115 -2.81 5.00 4.84
CA GLY A 115 -4.02 4.70 4.09
C GLY A 115 -5.20 4.20 4.95
N LEU A 116 -5.13 4.30 6.28
CA LEU A 116 -6.19 3.83 7.18
C LEU A 116 -7.35 4.81 7.32
N ALA A 117 -7.13 6.12 7.17
CA ALA A 117 -8.21 7.10 7.30
C ALA A 117 -9.32 6.83 6.26
N ASN A 118 -10.56 6.72 6.73
CA ASN A 118 -11.74 6.34 5.92
C ASN A 118 -11.64 4.95 5.29
N ASN A 119 -10.88 4.04 5.89
CA ASN A 119 -10.61 2.70 5.39
C ASN A 119 -11.02 1.60 6.40
N GLU A 120 -11.80 1.96 7.40
CA GLU A 120 -12.24 1.08 8.50
C GLU A 120 -13.03 -0.14 7.98
N ASP A 121 -13.72 0.02 6.84
CA ASP A 121 -14.43 -1.08 6.18
C ASP A 121 -13.50 -2.06 5.46
N HIS A 122 -12.20 -1.74 5.32
CA HIS A 122 -11.23 -2.56 4.59
C HIS A 122 -10.10 -3.07 5.46
N PHE A 123 -9.58 -2.23 6.38
CA PHE A 123 -8.49 -2.59 7.30
C PHE A 123 -8.74 -2.02 8.68
N THR A 124 -8.41 -2.79 9.71
CA THR A 124 -8.57 -2.40 11.10
C THR A 124 -7.30 -2.64 11.90
N ILE A 125 -7.00 -1.70 12.79
CA ILE A 125 -5.96 -1.80 13.82
C ILE A 125 -6.66 -1.74 15.18
N PRO A 126 -6.15 -2.43 16.25
CA PRO A 126 -6.72 -2.33 17.60
C PRO A 126 -6.72 -0.88 18.09
N GLU A 127 -7.83 -0.43 18.69
CA GLU A 127 -7.98 0.93 19.21
C GLU A 127 -7.01 1.25 20.37
N ASN A 128 -6.71 0.24 21.19
CA ASN A 128 -5.87 0.40 22.37
C ASN A 128 -4.68 -0.54 22.25
N VAL A 129 -3.53 0.02 21.92
CA VAL A 129 -2.25 -0.69 21.80
C VAL A 129 -1.37 -0.26 22.97
N SER A 130 -0.95 -1.18 23.81
CA SER A 130 -0.07 -0.92 24.94
C SER A 130 1.37 -1.39 24.71
N HIS A 131 1.55 -2.31 23.76
CA HIS A 131 2.84 -2.90 23.41
C HIS A 131 2.91 -3.17 21.91
N ILE A 132 4.11 -3.05 21.30
CA ILE A 132 4.33 -3.20 19.85
C ILE A 132 3.78 -4.52 19.30
N SER A 133 3.84 -5.62 20.06
CA SER A 133 3.29 -6.92 19.61
C SER A 133 1.77 -6.96 19.50
N GLU A 134 1.07 -5.95 20.00
CA GLU A 134 -0.39 -5.81 19.88
C GLU A 134 -0.77 -5.02 18.62
N LEU A 135 0.15 -4.26 18.04
CA LEU A 135 -0.08 -3.48 16.83
C LEU A 135 -0.15 -4.41 15.61
N LYS A 136 -1.34 -4.73 15.17
CA LYS A 136 -1.63 -5.67 14.10
C LYS A 136 -2.69 -5.07 13.19
N CYS A 137 -2.55 -5.30 11.89
CA CYS A 137 -3.52 -4.84 10.91
C CYS A 137 -4.29 -6.03 10.32
N ARG A 138 -5.61 -5.98 10.37
CA ARG A 138 -6.48 -7.03 9.87
C ARG A 138 -7.34 -6.52 8.72
N MET A 139 -7.33 -7.24 7.61
CA MET A 139 -8.21 -7.00 6.49
C MET A 139 -9.65 -7.40 6.85
N ALA A 140 -10.61 -6.54 6.55
CA ALA A 140 -12.03 -6.81 6.72
C ALA A 140 -12.49 -7.89 5.72
N ARG A 141 -13.35 -8.78 6.21
CA ARG A 141 -13.86 -9.92 5.46
C ARG A 141 -15.28 -10.25 5.89
N ASP A 142 -16.02 -10.88 5.02
CA ASP A 142 -17.38 -11.33 5.26
C ASP A 142 -17.42 -12.86 5.36
N ILE A 143 -18.55 -13.41 5.81
CA ILE A 143 -18.81 -14.85 5.86
C ILE A 143 -20.12 -15.09 5.11
N ASP A 144 -20.10 -15.98 4.13
CA ASP A 144 -21.30 -16.33 3.38
C ASP A 144 -22.16 -17.39 4.08
N GLU A 145 -23.28 -17.75 3.47
CA GLU A 145 -24.22 -18.74 3.98
C GLU A 145 -23.60 -20.14 4.14
N ASN A 146 -22.55 -20.44 3.39
CA ASN A 146 -21.81 -21.70 3.44
C ASN A 146 -20.65 -21.66 4.45
N GLN A 147 -20.56 -20.63 5.27
CA GLN A 147 -19.49 -20.39 6.24
C GLN A 147 -18.10 -20.18 5.58
N VAL A 148 -18.05 -19.77 4.32
CA VAL A 148 -16.82 -19.40 3.64
C VAL A 148 -16.47 -17.97 4.00
N ILE A 149 -15.25 -17.75 4.48
CA ILE A 149 -14.68 -16.42 4.73
C ILE A 149 -14.24 -15.84 3.39
N TYR A 150 -14.78 -14.68 3.01
CA TYR A 150 -14.46 -14.09 1.71
C TYR A 150 -14.27 -12.59 1.76
N SER A 151 -13.66 -12.04 0.70
CA SER A 151 -13.61 -10.63 0.39
C SER A 151 -13.90 -10.41 -1.09
N ASN A 152 -14.87 -9.54 -1.37
CA ASN A 152 -15.18 -9.02 -2.69
C ASN A 152 -15.12 -7.49 -2.70
N LYS A 153 -14.19 -6.92 -1.94
CA LYS A 153 -14.03 -5.47 -1.76
C LYS A 153 -12.99 -4.93 -2.72
N CYS A 154 -13.25 -3.75 -3.29
CA CYS A 154 -12.21 -2.93 -3.90
C CYS A 154 -11.38 -2.33 -2.77
N LEU A 155 -10.33 -3.02 -2.34
CA LEU A 155 -9.52 -2.59 -1.22
C LEU A 155 -8.88 -1.23 -1.50
N ASN A 156 -8.97 -0.31 -0.55
CA ASN A 156 -8.17 0.91 -0.59
C ASN A 156 -6.69 0.58 -0.34
N THR A 157 -5.82 1.45 -0.79
CA THR A 157 -4.38 1.25 -0.62
C THR A 157 -3.99 1.25 0.85
N LEU A 158 -3.20 0.25 1.25
CA LEU A 158 -2.56 0.15 2.55
C LEU A 158 -1.05 0.16 2.35
N PHE A 159 -0.34 0.89 3.20
CA PHE A 159 1.13 0.89 3.22
C PHE A 159 1.63 0.66 4.63
N HIS A 160 2.78 0.03 4.73
CA HIS A 160 3.48 -0.23 5.99
C HIS A 160 4.93 0.23 5.92
N GLY A 161 5.44 0.75 7.04
CA GLY A 161 6.85 1.02 7.24
C GLY A 161 7.25 0.86 8.70
N LYS A 162 8.43 0.31 8.95
CA LYS A 162 9.00 0.18 10.30
C LYS A 162 10.46 0.59 10.30
N ILE A 163 10.85 1.40 11.28
CA ILE A 163 12.24 1.75 11.54
C ILE A 163 12.54 1.69 13.05
N PHE A 164 13.80 1.50 13.39
CA PHE A 164 14.38 1.89 14.67
C PHE A 164 15.04 3.26 14.51
N HIS A 165 14.83 4.17 15.46
CA HIS A 165 15.47 5.48 15.42
C HIS A 165 15.78 5.98 16.85
N ALA A 166 16.96 6.62 16.99
CA ALA A 166 17.36 7.31 18.23
C ALA A 166 17.26 8.82 18.00
N PHE A 167 16.34 9.48 18.70
CA PHE A 167 16.24 10.92 18.70
C PHE A 167 17.18 11.52 19.77
N PRO A 168 18.12 12.39 19.36
CA PRO A 168 19.11 12.95 20.27
C PRO A 168 18.54 14.12 21.10
N ASP A 169 19.05 14.29 22.32
CA ASP A 169 18.80 15.48 23.16
C ASP A 169 19.75 16.61 22.74
N VAL A 170 19.52 17.15 21.56
CA VAL A 170 20.36 18.22 20.96
C VAL A 170 19.44 19.20 20.25
N GLU A 171 19.65 20.49 20.52
CA GLU A 171 18.93 21.60 19.87
C GLU A 171 18.90 21.44 18.33
N GLY A 172 17.77 21.82 17.74
CA GLY A 172 17.55 21.88 16.29
C GLY A 172 16.64 20.79 15.75
N ASP A 173 16.53 20.75 14.43
CA ASP A 173 15.63 19.85 13.70
C ASP A 173 16.29 18.49 13.44
N HIS A 174 15.63 17.43 13.86
CA HIS A 174 16.04 16.05 13.65
C HIS A 174 15.00 15.28 12.84
N TYR A 175 15.48 14.42 11.94
CA TYR A 175 14.63 13.73 10.97
C TYR A 175 14.84 12.23 11.01
N ALA A 176 13.74 11.48 10.98
CA ALA A 176 13.74 10.04 10.75
C ALA A 176 12.96 9.74 9.47
N THR A 177 13.49 8.89 8.59
CA THR A 177 12.86 8.53 7.31
C THR A 177 12.29 7.13 7.37
N ILE A 178 11.00 6.99 7.09
CA ILE A 178 10.26 5.73 7.02
C ILE A 178 10.05 5.37 5.54
N TYR A 179 10.57 4.21 5.13
CA TYR A 179 10.36 3.66 3.80
C TYR A 179 9.13 2.76 3.80
N LEU A 180 8.22 3.03 2.88
CA LEU A 180 6.93 2.36 2.81
C LEU A 180 6.93 1.21 1.81
N THR A 181 6.21 0.15 2.15
CA THR A 181 5.83 -0.95 1.27
C THR A 181 4.31 -0.94 1.11
N LYS A 182 3.81 -1.15 -0.10
CA LYS A 182 2.38 -1.24 -0.37
C LYS A 182 1.89 -2.67 -0.11
N ASP A 183 0.84 -2.80 0.69
CA ASP A 183 0.32 -4.09 1.17
C ASP A 183 -1.02 -4.48 0.51
N THR A 184 -1.38 -3.81 -0.58
CA THR A 184 -2.56 -4.13 -1.38
C THR A 184 -2.19 -4.38 -2.82
N ASN A 185 -2.78 -5.42 -3.43
CA ASN A 185 -2.57 -5.77 -4.82
C ASN A 185 -3.87 -5.74 -5.59
N TYR A 186 -3.80 -5.38 -6.86
CA TYR A 186 -4.92 -5.35 -7.79
C TYR A 186 -4.66 -6.33 -8.93
N ILE A 187 -5.66 -7.13 -9.23
CA ILE A 187 -5.59 -8.15 -10.28
C ILE A 187 -6.76 -7.90 -11.23
N GLN A 188 -6.46 -7.63 -12.48
CA GLN A 188 -7.43 -7.59 -13.56
C GLN A 188 -7.29 -8.87 -14.37
N LEU A 189 -8.32 -9.70 -14.34
CA LEU A 189 -8.42 -10.92 -15.14
C LEU A 189 -9.35 -10.66 -16.31
N ALA A 190 -8.80 -10.61 -17.52
CA ALA A 190 -9.55 -10.51 -18.76
C ALA A 190 -9.60 -11.87 -19.45
N MET A 191 -10.79 -12.39 -19.72
CA MET A 191 -11.00 -13.59 -20.53
C MET A 191 -11.58 -13.21 -21.88
N GLN A 192 -11.09 -13.80 -22.93
CA GLN A 192 -11.51 -13.54 -24.30
C GLN A 192 -11.86 -14.85 -25.03
N HIS A 193 -12.97 -14.81 -25.77
CA HIS A 193 -13.43 -15.90 -26.61
C HIS A 193 -13.74 -15.42 -28.02
N LYS A 194 -13.23 -16.14 -29.04
CA LYS A 194 -13.31 -15.69 -30.43
C LYS A 194 -14.68 -15.94 -31.10
N SER A 195 -15.55 -16.73 -30.50
CA SER A 195 -16.72 -17.30 -31.17
C SER A 195 -18.03 -16.97 -30.46
N GLY A 196 -18.16 -15.83 -29.81
CA GLY A 196 -19.40 -15.41 -29.21
C GLY A 196 -19.27 -14.79 -27.83
N PRO A 197 -20.39 -14.31 -27.25
CA PRO A 197 -20.39 -13.63 -25.96
C PRO A 197 -19.91 -14.55 -24.82
N LEU A 198 -19.30 -13.93 -23.82
CA LEU A 198 -19.05 -14.53 -22.52
C LEU A 198 -20.06 -13.94 -21.53
N ASP A 199 -20.84 -14.81 -20.90
CA ASP A 199 -21.73 -14.41 -19.83
C ASP A 199 -20.94 -14.35 -18.51
N ALA A 200 -20.91 -13.17 -17.90
CA ALA A 200 -20.22 -12.95 -16.63
C ALA A 200 -20.80 -13.84 -15.50
N GLU A 201 -22.09 -14.14 -15.55
CA GLU A 201 -22.75 -14.96 -14.53
C GLU A 201 -22.43 -16.46 -14.67
N GLN A 202 -21.91 -16.89 -15.80
CA GLN A 202 -21.56 -18.29 -16.06
C GLN A 202 -20.34 -18.73 -15.26
N PHE A 203 -19.41 -17.81 -14.96
CA PHE A 203 -18.14 -18.17 -14.33
C PHE A 203 -18.11 -17.83 -12.85
N ASP A 204 -17.51 -18.72 -12.06
CA ASP A 204 -17.07 -18.45 -10.70
C ASP A 204 -15.55 -18.24 -10.69
N ILE A 205 -15.12 -17.07 -10.18
CA ILE A 205 -13.71 -16.66 -10.18
C ILE A 205 -13.31 -16.44 -8.73
N THR A 206 -12.35 -17.23 -8.27
CA THR A 206 -11.91 -17.20 -6.88
C THR A 206 -10.40 -17.31 -6.78
N MET A 207 -9.83 -16.72 -5.71
CA MET A 207 -8.46 -16.97 -5.28
C MET A 207 -8.45 -17.13 -3.76
N GLU A 208 -7.69 -18.08 -3.24
CA GLU A 208 -7.63 -18.33 -1.81
C GLU A 208 -6.23 -18.06 -1.25
N ASP A 209 -6.15 -17.29 -0.17
CA ASP A 209 -4.94 -17.10 0.62
C ASP A 209 -5.28 -16.75 2.08
N ALA A 210 -4.35 -16.99 3.00
CA ALA A 210 -4.46 -16.62 4.41
C ALA A 210 -3.51 -15.44 4.71
N ASN A 211 -3.63 -14.35 3.94
CA ASN A 211 -2.75 -13.18 3.98
C ASN A 211 -3.43 -11.90 4.54
N GLY A 212 -4.57 -12.04 5.19
CA GLY A 212 -5.37 -10.91 5.67
C GLY A 212 -5.02 -10.43 7.08
N TYR A 213 -3.97 -10.92 7.72
CA TYR A 213 -3.58 -10.53 9.06
C TYR A 213 -2.08 -10.24 9.15
N LEU A 214 -1.76 -8.94 9.27
CA LEU A 214 -0.40 -8.40 9.23
C LEU A 214 0.06 -8.02 10.64
N ASN A 215 1.29 -8.33 10.96
CA ASN A 215 1.96 -7.99 12.21
C ASN A 215 2.60 -6.58 12.10
N TYR A 216 3.04 -6.02 13.22
CA TYR A 216 3.73 -4.72 13.31
C TYR A 216 5.00 -4.61 12.45
N ASP A 217 5.60 -5.72 12.06
CA ASP A 217 6.80 -5.80 11.22
C ASP A 217 6.48 -6.18 9.77
N ASN A 218 5.20 -6.15 9.39
CA ASN A 218 4.68 -6.53 8.07
C ASN A 218 4.82 -8.04 7.74
N SER A 219 5.12 -8.88 8.72
CA SER A 219 5.02 -10.33 8.57
C SER A 219 3.56 -10.78 8.62
N LEU A 220 3.25 -11.92 7.98
CA LEU A 220 1.93 -12.53 8.11
C LEU A 220 1.80 -13.25 9.46
N LEU A 221 0.65 -13.08 10.08
CA LEU A 221 0.22 -13.87 11.24
C LEU A 221 -0.65 -15.04 10.77
N ASP A 222 -0.77 -16.07 11.63
CA ASP A 222 -1.70 -17.16 11.40
C ASP A 222 -3.13 -16.64 11.27
N ASP A 223 -3.77 -16.99 10.16
CA ASP A 223 -5.11 -16.53 9.82
C ASP A 223 -5.89 -17.63 9.08
N ALA A 224 -7.22 -17.50 9.09
CA ALA A 224 -8.08 -18.34 8.26
C ALA A 224 -7.90 -17.98 6.78
N SER A 225 -8.04 -18.96 5.90
CA SER A 225 -8.06 -18.72 4.46
C SER A 225 -9.21 -17.79 4.09
N ILE A 226 -8.92 -16.84 3.22
CA ILE A 226 -9.87 -15.88 2.67
C ILE A 226 -10.05 -16.21 1.20
N GLN A 227 -11.29 -16.40 0.78
CA GLN A 227 -11.63 -16.51 -0.62
C GLN A 227 -11.82 -15.11 -1.21
N TYR A 228 -10.87 -14.66 -2.01
CA TYR A 228 -10.99 -13.42 -2.78
C TYR A 228 -11.89 -13.65 -3.98
N ARG A 229 -12.91 -12.81 -4.12
CA ARG A 229 -13.89 -12.81 -5.21
C ARG A 229 -13.85 -11.48 -5.95
N PRO A 230 -14.20 -11.40 -7.23
CA PRO A 230 -14.25 -10.14 -7.94
C PRO A 230 -15.16 -9.13 -7.25
N TRP A 231 -14.67 -7.90 -7.07
CA TRP A 231 -15.51 -6.77 -6.69
C TRP A 231 -16.21 -6.13 -7.89
N SER A 232 -15.69 -6.39 -9.09
CA SER A 232 -16.25 -5.96 -10.38
C SER A 232 -16.14 -7.11 -11.36
N LEU A 233 -17.25 -7.41 -12.05
CA LEU A 233 -17.33 -8.46 -13.05
C LEU A 233 -18.16 -7.91 -14.22
N ARG A 234 -17.55 -7.83 -15.40
CA ARG A 234 -18.18 -7.27 -16.61
C ARG A 234 -17.94 -8.16 -17.80
N GLY A 235 -18.99 -8.50 -18.53
CA GLY A 235 -18.93 -9.25 -19.79
C GLY A 235 -19.53 -8.47 -20.94
N GLY A 236 -19.19 -8.85 -22.14
CA GLY A 236 -19.73 -8.25 -23.36
C GLY A 236 -19.16 -8.84 -24.63
N VAL A 237 -19.46 -8.17 -25.74
CA VAL A 237 -18.98 -8.51 -27.08
C VAL A 237 -18.34 -7.26 -27.67
N VAL A 238 -17.15 -7.43 -28.22
CA VAL A 238 -16.51 -6.40 -29.06
C VAL A 238 -16.76 -6.77 -30.50
N ASP A 239 -17.50 -5.92 -31.20
CA ASP A 239 -17.63 -6.00 -32.65
C ASP A 239 -16.29 -5.52 -33.26
N MET A 240 -15.54 -6.45 -33.81
CA MET A 240 -14.23 -6.19 -34.44
C MET A 240 -14.36 -5.50 -35.79
N GLY A 241 -15.53 -4.91 -36.09
CA GLY A 241 -15.79 -4.13 -37.30
C GLY A 241 -15.28 -4.85 -38.56
N ASP A 242 -16.13 -5.33 -39.36
CA ASP A 242 -15.78 -6.05 -40.58
C ASP A 242 -14.92 -5.16 -41.51
N ASP A 243 -13.60 -5.37 -41.49
CA ASP A 243 -12.69 -4.84 -42.51
C ASP A 243 -12.86 -5.68 -43.79
N THR A 244 -14.12 -5.80 -44.25
CA THR A 244 -14.43 -6.46 -45.51
C THR A 244 -13.95 -5.53 -46.64
N ARG A 245 -12.81 -5.88 -47.21
CA ARG A 245 -12.55 -5.63 -48.64
C ARG A 245 -13.71 -6.21 -49.40
N ALA A 246 -14.48 -5.32 -50.03
CA ALA A 246 -15.56 -5.66 -50.93
C ALA A 246 -15.12 -6.73 -51.93
N GLY A 247 -15.61 -7.94 -51.75
CA GLY A 247 -15.65 -8.98 -52.77
C GLY A 247 -17.10 -9.42 -52.87
N ASP A 248 -17.68 -9.16 -54.03
CA ASP A 248 -19.01 -9.63 -54.44
C ASP A 248 -19.10 -11.15 -54.26
N ASP A 249 -19.77 -11.62 -53.21
CA ASP A 249 -20.44 -12.90 -53.17
C ASP A 249 -21.61 -12.85 -52.19
N ASP A 250 -22.81 -12.78 -52.81
CA ASP A 250 -24.14 -12.69 -52.22
C ASP A 250 -24.58 -13.99 -51.53
N ASP A 251 -23.94 -14.49 -50.49
CA ASP A 251 -24.47 -15.57 -49.64
C ASP A 251 -23.74 -15.74 -48.33
N TYR A 252 -23.48 -14.67 -47.58
CA TYR A 252 -23.00 -14.77 -46.20
C TYR A 252 -24.10 -14.29 -45.25
N GLU A 253 -24.94 -15.20 -44.77
CA GLU A 253 -25.72 -14.95 -43.54
C GLU A 253 -24.72 -14.60 -42.44
N GLY A 254 -24.67 -13.30 -42.10
CA GLY A 254 -23.79 -12.77 -41.07
C GLY A 254 -24.04 -13.46 -39.75
N LYS A 255 -23.19 -14.45 -39.42
CA LYS A 255 -23.02 -14.86 -38.04
C LYS A 255 -22.31 -13.71 -37.36
N ASP A 256 -22.98 -13.16 -36.36
CA ASP A 256 -22.46 -12.21 -35.40
C ASP A 256 -21.22 -12.82 -34.71
N ASN A 257 -20.06 -12.67 -35.36
CA ASN A 257 -18.78 -13.25 -34.87
C ASN A 257 -18.03 -12.24 -33.98
N GLY A 258 -18.77 -11.50 -33.16
CA GLY A 258 -18.14 -10.62 -32.16
C GLY A 258 -17.28 -11.45 -31.21
N THR A 259 -16.13 -10.89 -30.86
CA THR A 259 -15.27 -11.48 -29.81
C THR A 259 -15.90 -11.21 -28.45
N GLY A 260 -16.23 -12.29 -27.73
CA GLY A 260 -16.70 -12.19 -26.36
C GLY A 260 -15.55 -11.85 -25.41
N PHE A 261 -15.84 -11.02 -24.44
CA PHE A 261 -14.90 -10.73 -23.36
C PHE A 261 -15.58 -10.73 -21.99
N LEU A 262 -14.80 -11.02 -20.97
CA LEU A 262 -15.17 -10.89 -19.57
C LEU A 262 -13.98 -10.30 -18.83
N VAL A 263 -14.22 -9.30 -17.98
CA VAL A 263 -13.21 -8.67 -17.13
C VAL A 263 -13.65 -8.78 -15.68
N ALA A 264 -12.81 -9.42 -14.89
CA ALA A 264 -12.95 -9.54 -13.43
C ALA A 264 -11.85 -8.74 -12.73
N GLU A 265 -12.22 -7.95 -11.74
CA GLU A 265 -11.29 -7.16 -10.95
C GLU A 265 -11.30 -7.66 -9.50
N LEU A 266 -10.14 -8.09 -9.00
CA LEU A 266 -9.94 -8.56 -7.63
C LEU A 266 -8.94 -7.64 -6.93
N ALA A 267 -9.07 -7.52 -5.62
CA ALA A 267 -8.07 -6.87 -4.78
C ALA A 267 -7.70 -7.79 -3.62
N THR A 268 -6.41 -7.86 -3.30
CA THR A 268 -5.91 -8.72 -2.23
C THR A 268 -5.01 -7.96 -1.27
N SER A 269 -4.82 -8.50 -0.07
CA SER A 269 -3.74 -8.10 0.82
C SER A 269 -2.39 -8.53 0.25
N ARG A 270 -1.29 -8.22 0.94
CA ARG A 270 0.09 -8.45 0.50
C ARG A 270 0.33 -9.88 0.03
N LEU A 271 0.89 -10.04 -1.15
CA LEU A 271 1.33 -11.32 -1.69
C LEU A 271 2.72 -11.69 -1.14
N MET A 272 2.90 -12.95 -0.75
CA MET A 272 4.15 -13.44 -0.19
C MET A 272 4.84 -14.43 -1.13
N ALA A 273 6.16 -14.30 -1.29
CA ALA A 273 6.95 -15.12 -2.21
C ALA A 273 7.05 -16.60 -1.81
N ASP A 274 6.82 -16.92 -0.56
CA ASP A 274 6.79 -18.28 -0.02
C ASP A 274 5.40 -18.93 -0.05
N ARG A 275 4.37 -18.21 -0.56
CA ARG A 275 3.00 -18.67 -0.73
C ARG A 275 2.65 -18.73 -2.21
N ASN A 276 1.63 -19.48 -2.53
CA ASN A 276 1.23 -19.62 -3.93
C ASN A 276 -0.30 -19.68 -4.03
N PRO A 277 -1.01 -18.55 -3.82
CA PRO A 277 -2.43 -18.50 -4.06
C PRO A 277 -2.76 -18.85 -5.51
N VAL A 278 -3.87 -19.56 -5.71
CA VAL A 278 -4.30 -20.04 -7.02
C VAL A 278 -5.58 -19.29 -7.41
N ILE A 279 -5.55 -18.63 -8.57
CA ILE A 279 -6.77 -18.11 -9.20
C ILE A 279 -7.44 -19.30 -9.91
N ASN A 280 -8.67 -19.60 -9.53
CA ASN A 280 -9.50 -20.62 -10.16
C ASN A 280 -10.65 -19.95 -10.89
N VAL A 281 -10.90 -20.42 -12.10
CA VAL A 281 -12.11 -20.07 -12.86
C VAL A 281 -12.87 -21.36 -13.14
N THR A 282 -14.12 -21.39 -12.68
CA THR A 282 -15.00 -22.55 -12.79
C THR A 282 -16.25 -22.18 -13.59
N ASP A 283 -16.65 -23.00 -14.52
CA ASP A 283 -17.92 -22.89 -15.22
C ASP A 283 -19.03 -23.41 -14.28
N LYS A 284 -19.93 -22.55 -13.88
CA LYS A 284 -21.03 -22.86 -12.93
C LYS A 284 -22.07 -23.83 -13.48
N GLU A 285 -22.23 -23.88 -14.80
CA GLU A 285 -23.20 -24.79 -15.43
C GLU A 285 -22.71 -26.24 -15.40
N THR A 286 -21.42 -26.43 -15.65
CA THR A 286 -20.81 -27.75 -15.75
C THR A 286 -20.03 -28.19 -14.51
N ASP A 287 -19.80 -27.27 -13.56
CA ASP A 287 -18.95 -27.43 -12.37
C ASP A 287 -17.50 -27.85 -12.75
N LYS A 288 -17.04 -27.45 -13.94
CA LYS A 288 -15.70 -27.75 -14.42
C LYS A 288 -14.78 -26.56 -14.27
N VAL A 289 -13.56 -26.83 -13.83
CA VAL A 289 -12.50 -25.83 -13.81
C VAL A 289 -12.07 -25.52 -15.25
N VAL A 290 -12.21 -24.25 -15.64
CA VAL A 290 -11.78 -23.73 -16.94
C VAL A 290 -10.27 -23.56 -16.96
N PHE A 291 -9.72 -22.97 -15.89
CA PHE A 291 -8.30 -22.93 -15.64
C PHE A 291 -7.98 -22.65 -14.16
N SER A 292 -6.75 -22.98 -13.76
CA SER A 292 -6.17 -22.68 -12.46
C SER A 292 -4.79 -22.05 -12.64
N LEU A 293 -4.60 -20.84 -12.09
CA LEU A 293 -3.36 -20.10 -12.22
C LEU A 293 -2.67 -19.94 -10.85
N PRO A 294 -1.58 -20.67 -10.58
CA PRO A 294 -0.73 -20.45 -9.41
C PRO A 294 -0.05 -19.07 -9.50
N LEU A 295 -0.70 -18.03 -8.93
CA LEU A 295 -0.39 -16.63 -9.21
C LEU A 295 1.07 -16.28 -8.93
N VAL A 296 1.52 -16.42 -7.68
CA VAL A 296 2.87 -15.99 -7.25
C VAL A 296 3.96 -16.71 -8.01
N LYS A 297 3.77 -18.03 -8.28
CA LYS A 297 4.71 -18.79 -9.09
C LYS A 297 4.92 -18.17 -10.47
N TYR A 298 3.83 -17.82 -11.16
CA TYR A 298 3.91 -17.20 -12.48
C TYR A 298 4.46 -15.77 -12.43
N LEU A 299 4.06 -14.97 -11.45
CA LEU A 299 4.61 -13.63 -11.26
C LEU A 299 6.13 -13.66 -11.09
N LEU A 300 6.65 -14.58 -10.28
CA LEU A 300 8.10 -14.72 -10.06
C LEU A 300 8.84 -15.28 -11.29
N MET A 301 8.19 -16.11 -12.11
CA MET A 301 8.76 -16.57 -13.39
C MET A 301 8.90 -15.43 -14.41
N MET A 302 8.02 -14.43 -14.37
CA MET A 302 8.08 -13.27 -15.26
C MET A 302 9.07 -12.20 -14.81
N LYS A 303 9.68 -12.36 -13.66
CA LYS A 303 10.73 -11.45 -13.20
C LYS A 303 11.89 -11.47 -14.21
N SER A 304 11.93 -10.44 -15.07
CA SER A 304 12.89 -10.34 -16.16
C SER A 304 14.33 -10.23 -15.65
N ASP A 305 15.30 -10.45 -16.54
CA ASP A 305 16.74 -10.27 -16.25
C ASP A 305 17.05 -8.88 -15.67
N ARG A 306 16.26 -7.88 -16.02
CA ARG A 306 16.38 -6.51 -15.49
C ARG A 306 16.20 -6.48 -13.96
N TYR A 307 15.35 -7.33 -13.43
CA TYR A 307 15.02 -7.42 -12.00
C TYR A 307 15.69 -8.63 -11.33
N SER A 308 16.65 -9.27 -11.98
CA SER A 308 17.32 -10.49 -11.50
C SER A 308 18.02 -10.33 -10.15
N LYS A 309 18.39 -9.09 -9.80
CA LYS A 309 19.04 -8.78 -8.50
C LYS A 309 18.05 -8.62 -7.34
N MET A 310 16.77 -8.40 -7.61
CA MET A 310 15.73 -8.38 -6.59
C MET A 310 15.47 -9.80 -6.11
N ASP A 311 15.24 -10.00 -4.82
CA ASP A 311 14.65 -11.25 -4.37
C ASP A 311 13.18 -11.35 -4.78
N GLY A 312 12.53 -12.48 -4.50
CA GLY A 312 11.14 -12.70 -4.89
C GLY A 312 10.17 -11.79 -4.16
N GLN A 313 10.40 -11.54 -2.87
CA GLN A 313 9.53 -10.69 -2.07
C GLN A 313 9.68 -9.22 -2.46
N GLU A 314 10.90 -8.74 -2.67
CA GLU A 314 11.12 -7.38 -3.13
C GLU A 314 10.43 -7.12 -4.49
N TYR A 315 10.43 -8.11 -5.39
CA TYR A 315 9.73 -7.98 -6.66
C TYR A 315 8.21 -7.85 -6.46
N LEU A 316 7.60 -8.70 -5.63
CA LEU A 316 6.16 -8.65 -5.32
C LEU A 316 5.76 -7.39 -4.54
N ASP A 317 6.64 -6.87 -3.68
CA ASP A 317 6.39 -5.64 -2.93
C ASP A 317 6.45 -4.38 -3.81
N ARG A 318 7.12 -4.46 -4.98
CA ARG A 318 7.24 -3.35 -5.94
C ARG A 318 6.18 -3.38 -7.03
N GLU A 319 5.80 -4.58 -7.46
CA GLU A 319 4.75 -4.82 -8.47
C GLU A 319 3.44 -5.17 -7.76
N TYR A 320 2.43 -4.36 -7.90
CA TYR A 320 1.16 -4.52 -7.19
C TYR A 320 -0.07 -4.42 -8.08
N GLU A 321 0.11 -4.28 -9.38
CA GLU A 321 -0.94 -4.26 -10.40
C GLU A 321 -0.66 -5.35 -11.42
N TYR A 322 -1.60 -6.27 -11.59
CA TYR A 322 -1.42 -7.44 -12.44
C TYR A 322 -2.54 -7.54 -13.45
N ASP A 323 -2.19 -7.42 -14.73
CA ASP A 323 -3.10 -7.62 -15.86
C ASP A 323 -2.91 -9.04 -16.39
N ILE A 324 -3.93 -9.88 -16.24
CA ILE A 324 -3.94 -11.27 -16.68
C ILE A 324 -4.97 -11.39 -17.80
N MET A 325 -4.54 -11.83 -18.98
CA MET A 325 -5.41 -12.10 -20.12
C MET A 325 -5.41 -13.58 -20.44
N VAL A 326 -6.59 -14.18 -20.56
CA VAL A 326 -6.81 -15.58 -20.87
C VAL A 326 -7.61 -15.71 -22.14
N PHE A 327 -7.09 -16.44 -23.10
CA PHE A 327 -7.79 -16.76 -24.34
C PHE A 327 -8.45 -18.13 -24.21
N LEU A 328 -9.78 -18.15 -24.39
CA LEU A 328 -10.58 -19.36 -24.26
C LEU A 328 -10.87 -19.97 -25.64
N GLU A 329 -10.85 -21.30 -25.68
CA GLU A 329 -11.33 -22.09 -26.81
C GLU A 329 -12.53 -22.94 -26.36
N ASP A 330 -13.48 -23.14 -27.29
CA ASP A 330 -14.63 -24.02 -27.09
C ASP A 330 -14.28 -25.42 -27.63
N ARG A 331 -13.94 -26.33 -26.72
CA ARG A 331 -13.63 -27.76 -27.01
C ARG A 331 -14.30 -28.65 -25.99
N GLU A 332 -15.55 -29.03 -26.20
CA GLU A 332 -16.33 -29.82 -25.23
C GLU A 332 -16.42 -29.19 -23.82
N GLY A 333 -16.43 -27.86 -23.77
CA GLY A 333 -16.37 -27.01 -22.61
C GLY A 333 -15.27 -25.95 -22.75
N TRP A 334 -15.26 -24.98 -21.85
CA TRP A 334 -14.27 -23.90 -21.86
C TRP A 334 -12.87 -24.42 -21.52
N LEU A 335 -11.86 -24.06 -22.29
CA LEU A 335 -10.45 -24.36 -22.02
C LEU A 335 -9.59 -23.11 -22.25
N ALA A 336 -8.68 -22.81 -21.33
CA ALA A 336 -7.69 -21.78 -21.55
C ALA A 336 -6.65 -22.26 -22.59
N ALA A 337 -6.56 -21.58 -23.74
CA ALA A 337 -5.62 -21.87 -24.79
C ALA A 337 -4.29 -21.11 -24.61
N GLU A 338 -4.36 -19.92 -24.04
CA GLU A 338 -3.20 -19.05 -23.85
C GLU A 338 -3.43 -18.13 -22.65
N ILE A 339 -2.38 -17.86 -21.89
CA ILE A 339 -2.39 -16.91 -20.76
C ILE A 339 -1.30 -15.87 -20.98
N VAL A 340 -1.66 -14.60 -20.82
CA VAL A 340 -0.73 -13.45 -20.89
C VAL A 340 -0.83 -12.69 -19.57
N ILE A 341 0.31 -12.40 -18.92
CA ILE A 341 0.35 -11.63 -17.68
C ILE A 341 1.28 -10.44 -17.88
N ASN A 342 0.80 -9.23 -17.60
CA ASN A 342 1.55 -7.96 -17.79
C ASN A 342 2.23 -7.88 -19.17
N GLY A 343 1.55 -8.37 -20.22
CA GLY A 343 2.06 -8.41 -21.59
C GLY A 343 3.03 -9.56 -21.91
N TRP A 344 3.31 -10.48 -20.98
CA TRP A 344 4.15 -11.65 -21.21
C TRP A 344 3.31 -12.88 -21.51
N HIS A 345 3.59 -13.55 -22.65
CA HIS A 345 2.93 -14.79 -23.03
C HIS A 345 3.49 -15.96 -22.22
N ILE A 346 2.60 -16.68 -21.56
CA ILE A 346 2.94 -17.94 -20.90
C ILE A 346 2.67 -19.06 -21.90
N VAL A 347 3.73 -19.65 -22.43
CA VAL A 347 3.63 -20.82 -23.32
C VAL A 347 3.67 -22.06 -22.43
N ASP A 348 2.56 -22.78 -22.38
CA ASP A 348 2.52 -24.10 -21.75
C ASP A 348 3.25 -25.12 -22.67
N ASN A 349 4.40 -25.58 -22.25
CA ASN A 349 5.13 -26.67 -22.93
C ASN A 349 4.60 -28.07 -22.59
N GLY A 350 3.32 -28.17 -22.19
CA GLY A 350 2.62 -29.46 -22.01
C GLY A 350 2.89 -30.17 -20.68
N ASN A 351 3.40 -29.49 -19.67
CA ASN A 351 3.70 -30.09 -18.36
C ASN A 351 3.05 -29.34 -17.16
N VAL A 352 2.14 -28.44 -17.42
CA VAL A 352 1.32 -27.82 -16.37
C VAL A 352 -0.06 -28.46 -16.50
N GLY A 353 -0.46 -29.27 -15.53
CA GLY A 353 -1.83 -29.73 -15.44
C GLY A 353 -2.72 -28.48 -15.24
N LEU A 354 -3.29 -27.98 -16.33
CA LEU A 354 -4.42 -27.08 -16.34
C LEU A 354 -5.66 -27.89 -15.99
#